data_068e79dd982b2f41b6979ca76ebfd7ff
#
_entry.id   068e79dd982b2f41b6979ca76ebfd7ff
#
_cell.length_a   1.000
_cell.length_b   1.000
_cell.length_c   1.000
_cell.angle_alpha   90.00
_cell.angle_beta   90.00
_cell.angle_gamma   90.00
#
_symmetry.space_group_name_H-M   'P 1'
#
loop_
_entity.id
_entity.type
_entity.pdbx_description
1 polymer ?
#
loop_
_entity_poly.entity_id
_entity_poly.type
_entity_poly.pdbx_seq_one_letter_code
_entity_poly.pdbx_strand_id
1 'polypeptide(L)'
;MKRILSALLIGTVASLALSAAEVGKPAPDFTATDITGKTHRLSDYKGKIVVLESYNYGCPYVVYHYKSKAMQELQAELTEKGVIWLLVNSVHPGHSDYRTPEAARKEWDQLGIKATAWLHDTSGAVGKAYGMRTTPHMFVIDKDGVLVYQGAIDDRAATSGDPRKARNYVREVVNKLLAGEKPEVTQTKPYGCSVKYAD
;
A
#
# COMPACT_ATOMS: atom_id res chain seq x y z
N MET A 1 26.52 -52.34 30.00
CA MET A 1 26.60 -51.62 28.70
C MET A 1 25.28 -50.92 28.47
N LYS A 2 25.18 -49.60 28.74
CA LYS A 2 23.97 -48.79 28.54
C LYS A 2 24.07 -48.10 27.18
N ARG A 3 23.19 -48.45 26.26
CA ARG A 3 23.05 -47.78 24.92
C ARG A 3 22.21 -46.52 25.10
N ILE A 4 22.83 -45.35 24.85
CA ILE A 4 22.18 -44.05 24.80
C ILE A 4 21.66 -43.89 23.36
N LEU A 5 20.34 -43.90 23.18
CA LEU A 5 19.69 -43.51 21.90
C LEU A 5 19.62 -41.98 21.90
N SER A 6 20.41 -41.35 21.07
CA SER A 6 20.25 -39.93 20.73
C SER A 6 19.14 -39.77 19.71
N ALA A 7 18.01 -39.18 20.11
CA ALA A 7 16.94 -38.81 19.19
C ALA A 7 17.31 -37.51 18.51
N LEU A 8 17.53 -37.56 17.20
CA LEU A 8 17.74 -36.38 16.35
C LEU A 8 16.39 -35.74 16.08
N LEU A 9 16.10 -34.60 16.70
CA LEU A 9 14.95 -33.76 16.34
C LEU A 9 15.26 -33.05 15.02
N ILE A 10 14.70 -33.55 13.93
CA ILE A 10 14.70 -32.80 12.65
C ILE A 10 13.59 -31.77 12.72
N GLY A 11 13.96 -30.52 13.02
CA GLY A 11 13.06 -29.39 12.94
C GLY A 11 12.72 -29.09 11.46
N THR A 12 11.50 -29.40 11.03
CA THR A 12 10.97 -28.95 9.75
C THR A 12 10.78 -27.45 9.76
N VAL A 13 11.69 -26.73 9.12
CA VAL A 13 11.48 -25.31 8.79
C VAL A 13 10.43 -25.27 7.69
N ALA A 14 9.18 -24.99 8.06
CA ALA A 14 8.13 -24.68 7.10
C ALA A 14 8.50 -23.39 6.37
N SER A 15 8.95 -23.53 5.12
CA SER A 15 9.10 -22.40 4.21
C SER A 15 7.69 -21.89 3.91
N LEU A 16 7.29 -20.79 4.55
CA LEU A 16 6.09 -20.05 4.14
C LEU A 16 6.36 -19.48 2.75
N ALA A 17 5.80 -20.14 1.74
CA ALA A 17 5.68 -19.55 0.41
C ALA A 17 4.89 -18.25 0.58
N LEU A 18 5.52 -17.12 0.26
CA LEU A 18 4.88 -15.81 0.29
C LEU A 18 3.82 -15.81 -0.83
N SER A 19 2.58 -16.15 -0.45
CA SER A 19 1.44 -16.01 -1.35
C SER A 19 1.18 -14.51 -1.56
N ALA A 20 0.90 -14.11 -2.82
CA ALA A 20 0.46 -12.74 -3.08
C ALA A 20 -0.78 -12.40 -2.24
N ALA A 21 -0.90 -11.13 -1.87
CA ALA A 21 -2.03 -10.65 -1.07
C ALA A 21 -3.38 -11.03 -1.70
N GLU A 22 -4.26 -11.63 -0.91
CA GLU A 22 -5.59 -12.10 -1.32
C GLU A 22 -6.66 -11.49 -0.43
N VAL A 23 -7.74 -11.00 -1.04
CA VAL A 23 -8.88 -10.42 -0.29
C VAL A 23 -9.54 -11.49 0.58
N GLY A 24 -9.86 -11.12 1.82
CA GLY A 24 -10.42 -12.01 2.83
C GLY A 24 -9.39 -12.84 3.59
N LYS A 25 -8.10 -12.66 3.31
CA LYS A 25 -6.99 -13.33 4.01
C LYS A 25 -6.17 -12.33 4.83
N PRO A 26 -5.40 -12.80 5.83
CA PRO A 26 -4.42 -11.95 6.50
C PRO A 26 -3.52 -11.28 5.48
N ALA A 27 -3.40 -9.94 5.57
CA ALA A 27 -2.52 -9.17 4.71
C ALA A 27 -1.06 -9.56 4.96
N PRO A 28 -0.22 -9.70 3.91
CA PRO A 28 1.20 -9.98 4.08
C PRO A 28 1.86 -8.95 5.00
N ASP A 29 2.48 -9.41 6.09
CA ASP A 29 3.28 -8.50 6.93
C ASP A 29 4.51 -8.03 6.16
N PHE A 30 4.96 -6.82 6.43
CA PHE A 30 6.15 -6.24 5.85
C PHE A 30 6.92 -5.41 6.87
N THR A 31 8.20 -5.22 6.59
CA THR A 31 9.04 -4.23 7.26
C THR A 31 9.66 -3.36 6.18
N ALA A 32 9.45 -2.05 6.24
CA ALA A 32 9.97 -1.10 5.27
C ALA A 32 10.39 0.20 5.96
N THR A 33 11.37 0.89 5.39
CA THR A 33 11.84 2.19 5.87
C THR A 33 11.20 3.29 5.05
N ASP A 34 10.74 4.34 5.70
CA ASP A 34 10.21 5.52 5.03
C ASP A 34 11.31 6.51 4.62
N ILE A 35 10.92 7.56 3.90
CA ILE A 35 11.83 8.61 3.42
C ILE A 35 12.47 9.42 4.55
N THR A 36 12.06 9.27 5.81
CA THR A 36 12.67 9.91 6.99
C THR A 36 13.67 9.00 7.70
N GLY A 37 13.75 7.73 7.32
CA GLY A 37 14.57 6.71 7.95
C GLY A 37 13.84 5.92 9.03
N LYS A 38 12.55 6.19 9.26
CA LYS A 38 11.74 5.45 10.24
C LYS A 38 11.30 4.11 9.66
N THR A 39 11.42 3.05 10.46
CA THR A 39 10.93 1.71 10.12
C THR A 39 9.45 1.58 10.44
N HIS A 40 8.70 0.96 9.53
CA HIS A 40 7.29 0.62 9.64
C HIS A 40 7.10 -0.88 9.42
N ARG A 41 6.31 -1.51 10.27
CA ARG A 41 5.82 -2.88 10.08
C ARG A 41 4.30 -2.83 10.03
N LEU A 42 3.68 -3.66 9.17
CA LEU A 42 2.21 -3.72 9.14
C LEU A 42 1.65 -4.13 10.51
N SER A 43 2.29 -5.08 11.17
CA SER A 43 1.91 -5.57 12.51
C SER A 43 1.90 -4.49 13.60
N ASP A 44 2.66 -3.39 13.44
CA ASP A 44 2.67 -2.25 14.37
C ASP A 44 1.36 -1.44 14.30
N TYR A 45 0.56 -1.63 13.25
CA TYR A 45 -0.72 -0.95 13.03
C TYR A 45 -1.94 -1.79 13.39
N LYS A 46 -1.76 -2.89 14.09
CA LYS A 46 -2.88 -3.71 14.57
C LYS A 46 -3.90 -2.87 15.33
N GLY A 47 -5.19 -3.09 15.05
CA GLY A 47 -6.28 -2.29 15.59
C GLY A 47 -6.56 -0.99 14.81
N LYS A 48 -5.82 -0.72 13.74
CA LYS A 48 -6.04 0.41 12.82
C LYS A 48 -6.42 -0.09 11.43
N ILE A 49 -7.20 0.71 10.71
CA ILE A 49 -7.40 0.52 9.27
C ILE A 49 -6.16 1.04 8.58
N VAL A 50 -5.61 0.27 7.63
CA VAL A 50 -4.42 0.65 6.87
C VAL A 50 -4.76 0.71 5.39
N VAL A 51 -4.38 1.81 4.73
CA VAL A 51 -4.45 1.96 3.28
C VAL A 51 -3.02 1.94 2.73
N LEU A 52 -2.77 1.07 1.76
CA LEU A 52 -1.54 1.11 0.96
C LEU A 52 -1.87 1.68 -0.41
N GLU A 53 -1.10 2.66 -0.84
CA GLU A 53 -1.17 3.29 -2.17
C GLU A 53 0.12 2.99 -2.92
N SER A 54 0.05 2.23 -4.02
CA SER A 54 1.18 2.12 -4.95
C SER A 54 1.39 3.48 -5.62
N TYR A 55 2.54 4.09 -5.38
CA TYR A 55 2.82 5.48 -5.71
C TYR A 55 4.02 5.64 -6.64
N ASN A 56 3.86 6.46 -7.67
CA ASN A 56 4.95 7.00 -8.50
C ASN A 56 4.48 8.29 -9.16
N TYR A 57 5.07 9.43 -8.82
CA TYR A 57 4.70 10.72 -9.40
C TYR A 57 5.13 10.88 -10.87
N GLY A 58 5.94 9.99 -11.41
CA GLY A 58 6.17 9.90 -12.86
C GLY A 58 4.96 9.39 -13.66
N CYS A 59 3.94 8.84 -12.98
CA CYS A 59 2.75 8.31 -13.61
C CYS A 59 1.67 9.39 -13.82
N PRO A 60 1.18 9.64 -15.06
CA PRO A 60 0.13 10.64 -15.32
C PRO A 60 -1.15 10.44 -14.52
N TYR A 61 -1.54 9.21 -14.20
CA TYR A 61 -2.70 8.91 -13.37
C TYR A 61 -2.50 9.36 -11.91
N VAL A 62 -1.32 9.15 -11.34
CA VAL A 62 -0.97 9.67 -10.01
C VAL A 62 -0.93 11.20 -10.05
N VAL A 63 -0.25 11.77 -11.03
CA VAL A 63 -0.19 13.23 -11.23
C VAL A 63 -1.58 13.86 -11.29
N TYR A 64 -2.53 13.24 -11.99
CA TYR A 64 -3.91 13.70 -12.09
C TYR A 64 -4.59 13.84 -10.73
N HIS A 65 -4.52 12.82 -9.88
CA HIS A 65 -5.10 12.84 -8.54
C HIS A 65 -4.43 13.85 -7.62
N TYR A 66 -3.09 13.98 -7.69
CA TYR A 66 -2.34 14.89 -6.83
C TYR A 66 -2.41 16.35 -7.27
N LYS A 67 -2.34 16.65 -8.57
CA LYS A 67 -2.51 18.04 -9.08
C LYS A 67 -3.88 18.60 -8.81
N SER A 68 -4.92 17.79 -8.89
CA SER A 68 -6.29 18.20 -8.54
C SER A 68 -6.53 18.38 -7.03
N LYS A 69 -5.58 17.96 -6.19
CA LYS A 69 -5.68 17.88 -4.71
C LYS A 69 -6.66 16.81 -4.19
N ALA A 70 -7.32 16.07 -5.05
CA ALA A 70 -8.30 15.05 -4.63
C ALA A 70 -7.68 13.95 -3.76
N MET A 71 -6.42 13.55 -4.05
CA MET A 71 -5.73 12.55 -3.22
C MET A 71 -5.41 13.09 -1.84
N GLN A 72 -4.87 14.30 -1.74
CA GLN A 72 -4.53 14.92 -0.46
C GLN A 72 -5.76 15.17 0.41
N GLU A 73 -6.89 15.55 -0.20
CA GLU A 73 -8.18 15.69 0.49
C GLU A 73 -8.66 14.35 1.06
N LEU A 74 -8.58 13.27 0.26
CA LEU A 74 -8.92 11.94 0.72
C LEU A 74 -7.98 11.43 1.83
N GLN A 75 -6.67 11.65 1.67
CA GLN A 75 -5.67 11.31 2.69
C GLN A 75 -5.96 12.04 4.00
N ALA A 76 -6.19 13.35 3.96
CA ALA A 76 -6.52 14.15 5.13
C ALA A 76 -7.81 13.65 5.80
N GLU A 77 -8.90 13.50 5.04
CA GLU A 77 -10.18 13.00 5.52
C GLU A 77 -10.04 11.70 6.30
N LEU A 78 -9.29 10.74 5.76
CA LEU A 78 -9.20 9.40 6.34
C LEU A 78 -8.17 9.33 7.49
N THR A 79 -7.04 10.03 7.38
CA THR A 79 -6.04 10.06 8.46
C THR A 79 -6.54 10.79 9.70
N GLU A 80 -7.36 11.85 9.56
CA GLU A 80 -8.05 12.51 10.66
C GLU A 80 -9.00 11.56 11.42
N LYS A 81 -9.54 10.56 10.75
CA LYS A 81 -10.35 9.48 11.37
C LYS A 81 -9.50 8.34 11.96
N GLY A 82 -8.17 8.49 12.00
CA GLY A 82 -7.24 7.53 12.58
C GLY A 82 -6.83 6.39 11.64
N VAL A 83 -7.11 6.49 10.35
CA VAL A 83 -6.63 5.56 9.32
C VAL A 83 -5.15 5.80 9.07
N ILE A 84 -4.39 4.74 8.91
CA ILE A 84 -2.98 4.80 8.50
C ILE A 84 -2.93 4.75 6.97
N TRP A 85 -2.36 5.77 6.35
CA TRP A 85 -2.17 5.81 4.91
C TRP A 85 -0.69 5.76 4.55
N LEU A 86 -0.27 4.70 3.86
CA LEU A 86 1.12 4.49 3.48
C LEU A 86 1.26 4.54 1.96
N LEU A 87 2.09 5.47 1.48
CA LEU A 87 2.56 5.45 0.09
C LEU A 87 3.63 4.37 -0.04
N VAL A 88 3.49 3.49 -1.02
CA VAL A 88 4.49 2.46 -1.34
C VAL A 88 5.12 2.79 -2.69
N ASN A 89 6.34 3.33 -2.66
CA ASN A 89 7.08 3.63 -3.87
C ASN A 89 8.11 2.53 -4.15
N SER A 90 7.77 1.66 -5.10
CA SER A 90 8.59 0.51 -5.53
C SER A 90 9.36 0.79 -6.82
N VAL A 91 9.70 2.06 -7.07
CA VAL A 91 10.54 2.43 -8.21
C VAL A 91 11.98 2.06 -7.92
N HIS A 92 12.59 1.20 -8.76
CA HIS A 92 13.99 0.78 -8.58
C HIS A 92 14.97 1.93 -8.87
N PRO A 93 16.17 1.94 -8.24
CA PRO A 93 17.10 3.07 -8.34
C PRO A 93 17.63 3.38 -9.75
N GLY A 94 17.59 2.43 -10.66
CA GLY A 94 18.01 2.63 -12.06
C GLY A 94 16.95 3.26 -12.97
N HIS A 95 15.72 3.50 -12.49
CA HIS A 95 14.66 4.11 -13.29
C HIS A 95 14.69 5.65 -13.18
N SER A 96 14.34 6.36 -14.25
CA SER A 96 14.30 7.84 -14.28
C SER A 96 13.32 8.47 -13.28
N ASP A 97 12.27 7.75 -12.89
CA ASP A 97 11.31 8.19 -11.89
C ASP A 97 11.78 7.97 -10.44
N TYR A 98 12.95 7.33 -10.25
CA TYR A 98 13.46 7.11 -8.90
C TYR A 98 13.67 8.43 -8.16
N ARG A 99 13.34 8.42 -6.87
CA ARG A 99 13.56 9.55 -5.95
C ARG A 99 14.41 9.12 -4.79
N THR A 100 15.52 9.85 -4.57
CA THR A 100 16.23 9.71 -3.28
C THR A 100 15.35 10.14 -2.13
N PRO A 101 15.63 9.75 -0.89
CA PRO A 101 14.85 10.21 0.26
C PRO A 101 14.72 11.73 0.36
N GLU A 102 15.77 12.49 0.00
CA GLU A 102 15.76 13.96 -0.01
C GLU A 102 14.83 14.51 -1.10
N ALA A 103 14.88 13.93 -2.31
CA ALA A 103 14.01 14.33 -3.40
C ALA A 103 12.54 14.00 -3.10
N ALA A 104 12.29 12.84 -2.49
CA ALA A 104 10.98 12.41 -2.06
C ALA A 104 10.38 13.32 -0.96
N ARG A 105 11.22 13.78 0.01
CA ARG A 105 10.77 14.77 1.00
C ARG A 105 10.38 16.11 0.36
N LYS A 106 11.16 16.60 -0.60
CA LYS A 106 10.81 17.82 -1.35
C LYS A 106 9.49 17.64 -2.11
N GLU A 107 9.30 16.50 -2.77
CA GLU A 107 8.06 16.18 -3.49
C GLU A 107 6.86 16.09 -2.53
N TRP A 108 7.04 15.46 -1.35
CA TRP A 108 6.04 15.41 -0.28
C TRP A 108 5.56 16.80 0.11
N ASP A 109 6.49 17.73 0.40
CA ASP A 109 6.18 19.10 0.81
C ASP A 109 5.52 19.89 -0.32
N GLN A 110 6.05 19.79 -1.54
CA GLN A 110 5.55 20.50 -2.72
C GLN A 110 4.12 20.09 -3.08
N LEU A 111 3.81 18.79 -2.98
CA LEU A 111 2.48 18.27 -3.26
C LEU A 111 1.51 18.48 -2.10
N GLY A 112 2.02 18.72 -0.89
CA GLY A 112 1.22 18.82 0.34
C GLY A 112 0.57 17.48 0.69
N ILE A 113 1.32 16.38 0.58
CA ILE A 113 0.88 15.02 0.88
C ILE A 113 0.38 14.93 2.33
N LYS A 114 -0.74 14.23 2.57
CA LYS A 114 -1.39 14.06 3.87
C LYS A 114 -1.43 12.60 4.33
N ALA A 115 -0.64 11.76 3.68
CA ALA A 115 -0.44 10.36 4.09
C ALA A 115 0.32 10.29 5.43
N THR A 116 0.31 9.11 6.07
CA THR A 116 1.05 8.86 7.32
C THR A 116 2.54 8.72 7.07
N ALA A 117 2.93 8.03 6.01
CA ALA A 117 4.34 7.83 5.63
C ALA A 117 4.47 7.49 4.13
N TRP A 118 5.68 7.70 3.62
CA TRP A 118 6.09 7.26 2.28
C TRP A 118 7.17 6.20 2.43
N LEU A 119 6.80 4.94 2.21
CA LEU A 119 7.71 3.80 2.24
C LEU A 119 8.60 3.80 1.00
N HIS A 120 9.91 3.76 1.22
CA HIS A 120 10.93 3.77 0.17
C HIS A 120 11.27 2.32 -0.22
N ASP A 121 10.32 1.66 -0.91
CA ASP A 121 10.36 0.22 -1.26
C ASP A 121 11.16 -0.05 -2.55
N THR A 122 12.42 0.39 -2.61
CA THR A 122 13.25 0.32 -3.83
C THR A 122 13.60 -1.10 -4.28
N SER A 123 13.52 -2.07 -3.40
CA SER A 123 13.65 -3.50 -3.72
C SER A 123 12.38 -4.08 -4.35
N GLY A 124 11.25 -3.39 -4.17
CA GLY A 124 9.94 -3.87 -4.55
C GLY A 124 9.39 -4.97 -3.64
N ALA A 125 9.96 -5.17 -2.46
CA ALA A 125 9.57 -6.27 -1.56
C ALA A 125 8.11 -6.12 -1.13
N VAL A 126 7.69 -4.93 -0.69
CA VAL A 126 6.30 -4.66 -0.30
C VAL A 126 5.39 -4.74 -1.53
N GLY A 127 5.76 -4.04 -2.60
CA GLY A 127 4.97 -4.02 -3.83
C GLY A 127 4.73 -5.42 -4.42
N LYS A 128 5.76 -6.26 -4.46
CA LYS A 128 5.66 -7.65 -4.95
C LYS A 128 4.82 -8.53 -4.02
N ALA A 129 4.96 -8.38 -2.69
CA ALA A 129 4.16 -9.14 -1.72
C ALA A 129 2.66 -8.84 -1.84
N TYR A 130 2.28 -7.62 -2.16
CA TYR A 130 0.90 -7.22 -2.40
C TYR A 130 0.44 -7.42 -3.85
N GLY A 131 1.33 -7.80 -4.77
CA GLY A 131 1.00 -7.92 -6.19
C GLY A 131 0.63 -6.58 -6.81
N MET A 132 1.28 -5.49 -6.39
CA MET A 132 1.07 -4.16 -6.97
C MET A 132 1.49 -4.17 -8.44
N ARG A 133 0.56 -3.82 -9.34
CA ARG A 133 0.78 -3.88 -10.80
C ARG A 133 0.79 -2.52 -11.45
N THR A 134 0.05 -1.57 -10.89
CA THR A 134 -0.11 -0.22 -11.44
C THR A 134 0.14 0.84 -10.38
N THR A 135 0.34 2.07 -10.83
CA THR A 135 0.31 3.27 -9.99
C THR A 135 -0.77 4.22 -10.54
N PRO A 136 -1.83 4.51 -9.73
CA PRO A 136 -2.10 3.96 -8.41
C PRO A 136 -2.59 2.51 -8.43
N HIS A 137 -2.44 1.79 -7.33
CA HIS A 137 -3.10 0.54 -6.98
C HIS A 137 -3.34 0.58 -5.47
N MET A 138 -4.58 0.41 -5.05
CA MET A 138 -5.01 0.62 -3.67
C MET A 138 -5.27 -0.70 -2.97
N PHE A 139 -4.93 -0.75 -1.68
CA PHE A 139 -5.21 -1.88 -0.79
C PHE A 139 -5.75 -1.33 0.52
N VAL A 140 -6.81 -1.94 1.05
CA VAL A 140 -7.36 -1.59 2.36
C VAL A 140 -7.32 -2.81 3.25
N ILE A 141 -6.70 -2.65 4.42
CA ILE A 141 -6.54 -3.66 5.45
C ILE A 141 -7.35 -3.21 6.67
N ASP A 142 -8.16 -4.09 7.21
CA ASP A 142 -8.99 -3.79 8.37
C ASP A 142 -8.21 -3.83 9.69
N LYS A 143 -8.91 -3.57 10.79
CA LYS A 143 -8.34 -3.54 12.16
C LYS A 143 -7.78 -4.89 12.62
N ASP A 144 -8.25 -5.97 12.04
CA ASP A 144 -7.81 -7.34 12.36
C ASP A 144 -6.60 -7.77 11.51
N GLY A 145 -6.16 -6.91 10.57
CA GLY A 145 -5.05 -7.19 9.65
C GLY A 145 -5.46 -8.00 8.44
N VAL A 146 -6.75 -8.06 8.11
CA VAL A 146 -7.27 -8.76 6.93
C VAL A 146 -7.31 -7.79 5.75
N LEU A 147 -6.84 -8.21 4.57
CA LEU A 147 -7.01 -7.46 3.33
C LEU A 147 -8.48 -7.53 2.91
N VAL A 148 -9.18 -6.39 2.90
CA VAL A 148 -10.62 -6.32 2.59
C VAL A 148 -10.93 -5.68 1.26
N TYR A 149 -9.95 -4.97 0.67
CA TYR A 149 -10.08 -4.38 -0.66
C TYR A 149 -8.74 -4.32 -1.37
N GLN A 150 -8.76 -4.60 -2.69
CA GLN A 150 -7.66 -4.27 -3.58
C GLN A 150 -8.19 -3.83 -4.95
N GLY A 151 -7.56 -2.81 -5.56
CA GLY A 151 -7.97 -2.36 -6.90
C GLY A 151 -7.73 -0.90 -7.18
N ALA A 152 -8.64 -0.31 -7.97
CA ALA A 152 -8.62 1.09 -8.36
C ALA A 152 -8.91 2.02 -7.19
N ILE A 153 -8.49 3.29 -7.29
CA ILE A 153 -8.91 4.32 -6.32
C ILE A 153 -10.37 4.69 -6.52
N ASP A 154 -10.82 4.74 -7.77
CA ASP A 154 -12.16 5.14 -8.16
C ASP A 154 -12.63 4.41 -9.45
N ASP A 155 -13.85 4.71 -9.89
CA ASP A 155 -14.46 4.13 -11.09
C ASP A 155 -14.06 4.84 -12.40
N ARG A 156 -13.09 5.79 -12.34
CA ARG A 156 -12.73 6.63 -13.47
C ARG A 156 -11.25 6.52 -13.84
N ALA A 157 -10.95 5.59 -14.74
CA ALA A 157 -9.60 5.46 -15.31
C ALA A 157 -9.28 6.62 -16.29
N ALA A 158 -9.08 7.83 -15.75
CA ALA A 158 -8.85 9.05 -16.53
C ALA A 158 -7.66 9.86 -15.98
N THR A 159 -7.15 10.76 -16.83
CA THR A 159 -6.08 11.71 -16.49
C THR A 159 -6.51 13.16 -16.67
N SER A 160 -7.82 13.39 -16.85
CA SER A 160 -8.42 14.72 -17.06
C SER A 160 -9.80 14.82 -16.42
N GLY A 161 -10.25 16.05 -16.16
CA GLY A 161 -11.49 16.34 -15.47
C GLY A 161 -11.29 16.45 -13.95
N ASP A 162 -12.36 16.33 -13.18
CA ASP A 162 -12.29 16.38 -11.71
C ASP A 162 -12.49 14.98 -11.09
N PRO A 163 -11.47 14.39 -10.46
CA PRO A 163 -11.57 13.06 -9.84
C PRO A 163 -12.55 13.01 -8.66
N ARG A 164 -12.90 14.15 -8.05
CA ARG A 164 -13.88 14.21 -6.95
C ARG A 164 -15.30 13.82 -7.40
N LYS A 165 -15.57 13.89 -8.73
CA LYS A 165 -16.85 13.48 -9.30
C LYS A 165 -16.97 11.97 -9.54
N ALA A 166 -15.86 11.24 -9.39
CA ALA A 166 -15.83 9.80 -9.50
C ALA A 166 -16.32 9.13 -8.21
N ARG A 167 -16.87 7.94 -8.33
CA ARG A 167 -17.13 7.06 -7.20
C ARG A 167 -15.80 6.57 -6.63
N ASN A 168 -15.48 6.97 -5.40
CA ASN A 168 -14.22 6.62 -4.77
C ASN A 168 -14.35 5.35 -3.94
N TYR A 169 -13.81 4.24 -4.45
CA TYR A 169 -13.89 2.93 -3.79
C TYR A 169 -13.17 2.88 -2.44
N VAL A 170 -12.02 3.54 -2.32
CA VAL A 170 -11.26 3.55 -1.06
C VAL A 170 -12.05 4.26 0.04
N ARG A 171 -12.65 5.42 -0.27
CA ARG A 171 -13.51 6.14 0.69
C ARG A 171 -14.71 5.30 1.13
N GLU A 172 -15.38 4.65 0.18
CA GLU A 172 -16.53 3.80 0.49
C GLU A 172 -16.15 2.64 1.41
N VAL A 173 -15.11 1.89 1.05
CA VAL A 173 -14.62 0.75 1.83
C VAL A 173 -14.23 1.18 3.24
N VAL A 174 -13.42 2.24 3.37
CA VAL A 174 -12.96 2.71 4.68
C VAL A 174 -14.12 3.22 5.53
N ASN A 175 -15.07 3.96 4.96
CA ASN A 175 -16.23 4.45 5.71
C ASN A 175 -17.10 3.30 6.21
N LYS A 176 -17.30 2.21 5.45
CA LYS A 176 -17.97 0.99 5.90
C LYS A 176 -17.25 0.37 7.10
N LEU A 177 -15.93 0.22 7.03
CA LEU A 177 -15.12 -0.32 8.12
C LEU A 177 -15.19 0.55 9.39
N LEU A 178 -15.19 1.87 9.25
CA LEU A 178 -15.32 2.81 10.37
C LEU A 178 -16.70 2.72 11.02
N ALA A 179 -17.73 2.42 10.25
CA ALA A 179 -19.09 2.17 10.77
C ALA A 179 -19.26 0.75 11.36
N GLY A 180 -18.23 -0.11 11.34
CA GLY A 180 -18.31 -1.50 11.78
C GLY A 180 -19.04 -2.42 10.78
N GLU A 181 -19.22 -1.97 9.54
CA GLU A 181 -19.88 -2.70 8.46
C GLU A 181 -18.87 -3.37 7.52
N LYS A 182 -19.32 -4.43 6.85
CA LYS A 182 -18.50 -5.06 5.80
C LYS A 182 -18.59 -4.26 4.51
N PRO A 183 -17.46 -4.07 3.79
CA PRO A 183 -17.48 -3.44 2.48
C PRO A 183 -18.24 -4.33 1.46
N GLU A 184 -19.04 -3.71 0.60
CA GLU A 184 -19.72 -4.40 -0.51
C GLU A 184 -18.78 -4.64 -1.67
N VAL A 185 -17.91 -3.67 -1.95
CA VAL A 185 -16.88 -3.76 -3.00
C VAL A 185 -15.57 -4.19 -2.36
N THR A 186 -15.07 -5.35 -2.77
CA THR A 186 -13.85 -5.94 -2.21
C THR A 186 -12.71 -5.98 -3.23
N GLN A 187 -13.03 -5.91 -4.52
CA GLN A 187 -12.04 -5.95 -5.58
C GLN A 187 -12.51 -5.22 -6.82
N THR A 188 -11.60 -4.43 -7.44
CA THR A 188 -11.81 -3.79 -8.74
C THR A 188 -10.56 -3.92 -9.60
N LYS A 189 -10.68 -3.66 -10.90
CA LYS A 189 -9.53 -3.64 -11.80
C LYS A 189 -8.72 -2.35 -11.59
N PRO A 190 -7.47 -2.41 -11.10
CA PRO A 190 -6.64 -1.22 -10.99
C PRO A 190 -6.29 -0.67 -12.37
N TYR A 191 -6.02 0.62 -12.43
CA TYR A 191 -5.61 1.32 -13.64
C TYR A 191 -4.37 2.17 -13.36
N GLY A 192 -3.63 2.53 -14.40
CA GLY A 192 -2.44 3.37 -14.28
C GLY A 192 -1.23 2.81 -15.02
N CYS A 193 -0.07 3.39 -14.75
CA CYS A 193 1.20 2.94 -15.30
C CYS A 193 1.71 1.70 -14.56
N SER A 194 2.45 0.82 -15.23
CA SER A 194 3.10 -0.32 -14.57
C SER A 194 4.06 0.16 -13.47
N VAL A 195 4.12 -0.60 -12.36
CA VAL A 195 5.13 -0.40 -11.31
C VAL A 195 6.51 -0.63 -11.90
N LYS A 196 7.48 0.19 -11.50
CA LYS A 196 8.86 0.19 -12.03
C LYS A 196 9.77 -0.66 -11.15
N TYR A 197 9.47 -1.95 -11.05
CA TYR A 197 10.34 -2.91 -10.38
C TYR A 197 11.67 -3.08 -11.14
N ALA A 198 12.72 -3.50 -10.42
CA ALA A 198 13.88 -4.09 -11.07
C ALA A 198 13.48 -5.45 -11.68
N ASP A 199 14.11 -5.76 -12.84
CA ASP A 199 13.98 -7.05 -13.54
C ASP A 199 14.52 -8.22 -12.69
#